data_505f39c2a7426ce7070e06c388b75f70
#
_entry.id   505f39c2a7426ce7070e06c388b75f70
#
_cell.length_a   1.000
_cell.length_b   1.000
_cell.length_c   1.000
_cell.angle_alpha   90.00
_cell.angle_beta   90.00
_cell.angle_gamma   90.00
#
_symmetry.space_group_name_H-M   'P 1'
#
loop_
_entity.id
_entity.type
_entity.pdbx_description
1 polymer ?
#
loop_
_entity_poly.entity_id
_entity_poly.type
_entity_poly.pdbx_seq_one_letter_code
_entity_poly.pdbx_strand_id
1 'polypeptide(L)'
;MNNMTWLLKREFWEHRGGFFWVPLWTGVAVLALTLLSLIAGEVGLIVHGAHNPIEVNGVATNLREMLAHIGPQQVEQSAKMLAVSLYWLNFLFTLVIGIVLFFYLLGALYDDRRDRSALFWKSLPVSDAATVISKALMAVVLIPLLVFAIFLGTWLLLLMMMSAVVLLHGGSSWLLIWGQSNLLPLLTYQVATLPAHMLLSLLTAGWLLLCSAAVRSKPFLWAVLIPVLLGIANGWIGLMGVPTVPSYLLWGEGIKRLLLGTLVGPPNEIVAQAAFFHRVVVNWSTTWHGVVDLYATPGMWIGAVIGIAMIAGAVWFRHRNSEV
;
A
#
# COMPACT_ATOMS: atom_id res chain seq x y z
N MET A 1 -15.76 2.66 30.00
CA MET A 1 -14.90 2.24 28.87
C MET A 1 -15.61 2.62 27.58
N ASN A 2 -14.90 3.24 26.65
CA ASN A 2 -15.52 3.74 25.42
C ASN A 2 -15.92 2.54 24.53
N ASN A 3 -17.19 2.37 24.21
CA ASN A 3 -17.68 1.24 23.41
C ASN A 3 -16.92 1.07 22.09
N MET A 4 -16.47 2.18 21.51
CA MET A 4 -15.70 2.19 20.26
C MET A 4 -14.32 1.52 20.40
N THR A 5 -13.57 1.79 21.45
CA THR A 5 -12.25 1.17 21.67
C THR A 5 -12.34 -0.33 21.86
N TRP A 6 -13.41 -0.81 22.48
CA TRP A 6 -13.66 -2.23 22.65
C TRP A 6 -14.01 -2.89 21.31
N LEU A 7 -14.85 -2.25 20.47
CA LEU A 7 -15.16 -2.73 19.12
C LEU A 7 -13.92 -2.84 18.24
N LEU A 8 -13.06 -1.80 18.24
CA LEU A 8 -11.81 -1.80 17.48
C LEU A 8 -10.86 -2.91 17.94
N LYS A 9 -10.72 -3.10 19.26
CA LYS A 9 -9.90 -4.16 19.83
C LYS A 9 -10.41 -5.54 19.41
N ARG A 10 -11.73 -5.77 19.44
CA ARG A 10 -12.35 -7.01 19.00
C ARG A 10 -12.06 -7.29 17.53
N GLU A 11 -12.35 -6.34 16.64
CA GLU A 11 -12.10 -6.47 15.19
C GLU A 11 -10.65 -6.82 14.90
N PHE A 12 -9.72 -6.17 15.61
CA PHE A 12 -8.30 -6.47 15.45
C PHE A 12 -7.97 -7.91 15.85
N TRP A 13 -8.45 -8.38 17.01
CA TRP A 13 -8.14 -9.74 17.48
C TRP A 13 -8.79 -10.81 16.63
N GLU A 14 -10.00 -10.58 16.12
CA GLU A 14 -10.72 -11.48 15.25
C GLU A 14 -10.00 -11.69 13.90
N HIS A 15 -9.42 -10.62 13.35
CA HIS A 15 -8.72 -10.63 12.06
C HIS A 15 -7.19 -10.48 12.18
N ARG A 16 -6.60 -10.73 13.35
CA ARG A 16 -5.16 -10.55 13.61
C ARG A 16 -4.26 -11.29 12.60
N GLY A 17 -4.72 -12.39 12.04
CA GLY A 17 -4.00 -13.15 11.01
C GLY A 17 -3.70 -12.29 9.80
N GLY A 18 -4.73 -11.67 9.22
CA GLY A 18 -4.59 -10.79 8.06
C GLY A 18 -3.97 -9.44 8.38
N PHE A 19 -4.34 -8.85 9.52
CA PHE A 19 -3.94 -7.47 9.84
C PHE A 19 -2.52 -7.33 10.37
N PHE A 20 -2.04 -8.30 11.13
CA PHE A 20 -0.72 -8.26 11.76
C PHE A 20 0.24 -9.29 11.16
N TRP A 21 -0.16 -10.57 11.12
CA TRP A 21 0.75 -11.62 10.71
C TRP A 21 1.11 -11.58 9.23
N VAL A 22 0.17 -11.25 8.35
CA VAL A 22 0.45 -11.16 6.91
C VAL A 22 1.47 -10.06 6.61
N PRO A 23 1.32 -8.80 7.04
CA PRO A 23 2.36 -7.78 6.84
C PRO A 23 3.69 -8.13 7.51
N LEU A 24 3.66 -8.71 8.70
CA LEU A 24 4.87 -9.11 9.42
C LEU A 24 5.65 -10.17 8.64
N TRP A 25 4.97 -11.24 8.18
CA TRP A 25 5.61 -12.28 7.38
C TRP A 25 6.06 -11.78 6.02
N THR A 26 5.37 -10.78 5.43
CA THR A 26 5.84 -10.09 4.22
C THR A 26 7.20 -9.42 4.48
N GLY A 27 7.34 -8.70 5.60
CA GLY A 27 8.61 -8.11 6.01
C GLY A 27 9.71 -9.15 6.24
N VAL A 28 9.39 -10.21 6.98
CA VAL A 28 10.32 -11.32 7.24
C VAL A 28 10.76 -11.99 5.93
N ALA A 29 9.84 -12.23 5.00
CA ALA A 29 10.17 -12.83 3.70
C ALA A 29 11.10 -11.94 2.88
N VAL A 30 10.85 -10.62 2.86
CA VAL A 30 11.75 -9.67 2.17
C VAL A 30 13.14 -9.67 2.80
N LEU A 31 13.24 -9.62 4.14
CA LEU A 31 14.52 -9.68 4.84
C LEU A 31 15.26 -11.00 4.58
N ALA A 32 14.54 -12.13 4.60
CA ALA A 32 15.12 -13.45 4.32
C ALA A 32 15.62 -13.56 2.88
N LEU A 33 14.82 -13.12 1.90
CA LEU A 33 15.23 -13.10 0.50
C LEU A 33 16.43 -12.18 0.25
N THR A 34 16.46 -11.02 0.89
CA THR A 34 17.61 -10.11 0.82
C THR A 34 18.85 -10.75 1.43
N LEU A 35 18.73 -11.38 2.59
CA LEU A 35 19.83 -12.09 3.23
C LEU A 35 20.37 -13.23 2.34
N LEU A 36 19.46 -14.03 1.78
CA LEU A 36 19.84 -15.11 0.86
C LEU A 36 20.54 -14.56 -0.39
N SER A 37 20.05 -13.45 -0.95
CA SER A 37 20.71 -12.83 -2.13
C SER A 37 22.09 -12.27 -1.80
N LEU A 38 22.28 -11.72 -0.61
CA LEU A 38 23.59 -11.26 -0.13
C LEU A 38 24.57 -12.43 0.04
N ILE A 39 24.14 -13.52 0.70
CA ILE A 39 24.96 -14.73 0.87
C ILE A 39 25.28 -15.34 -0.49
N ALA A 40 24.30 -15.46 -1.39
CA ALA A 40 24.52 -16.00 -2.73
C ALA A 40 25.48 -15.13 -3.53
N GLY A 41 25.41 -13.78 -3.39
CA GLY A 41 26.35 -12.84 -3.97
C GLY A 41 27.78 -13.06 -3.46
N GLU A 42 27.96 -13.19 -2.15
CA GLU A 42 29.26 -13.49 -1.52
C GLU A 42 29.85 -14.82 -1.99
N VAL A 43 29.03 -15.89 -1.97
CA VAL A 43 29.46 -17.20 -2.47
C VAL A 43 29.79 -17.15 -3.95
N GLY A 44 28.99 -16.42 -4.75
CA GLY A 44 29.27 -16.22 -6.17
C GLY A 44 30.60 -15.49 -6.41
N LEU A 45 30.90 -14.46 -5.62
CA LEU A 45 32.16 -13.75 -5.66
C LEU A 45 33.37 -14.65 -5.29
N ILE A 46 33.18 -15.50 -4.27
CA ILE A 46 34.24 -16.45 -3.85
C ILE A 46 34.46 -17.51 -4.93
N VAL A 47 33.39 -18.08 -5.48
CA VAL A 47 33.49 -19.20 -6.46
C VAL A 47 33.92 -18.71 -7.85
N HIS A 48 33.37 -17.61 -8.34
CA HIS A 48 33.64 -17.10 -9.68
C HIS A 48 34.76 -16.07 -9.68
N GLY A 49 34.95 -15.30 -8.62
CA GLY A 49 36.04 -14.34 -8.47
C GLY A 49 37.42 -14.96 -8.37
N ALA A 50 37.48 -16.26 -7.94
CA ALA A 50 38.74 -17.02 -8.00
C ALA A 50 39.10 -17.45 -9.45
N HIS A 51 38.14 -17.48 -10.37
CA HIS A 51 38.33 -17.92 -11.76
C HIS A 51 38.12 -16.81 -12.79
N ASN A 52 37.25 -15.84 -12.52
CA ASN A 52 36.99 -14.69 -13.37
C ASN A 52 36.77 -13.46 -12.48
N PRO A 53 37.72 -12.58 -12.32
CA PRO A 53 37.54 -11.33 -11.59
C PRO A 53 36.42 -10.49 -12.25
N ILE A 54 35.63 -9.81 -11.45
CA ILE A 54 34.57 -8.93 -11.96
C ILE A 54 35.26 -7.78 -12.70
N GLU A 55 35.15 -7.77 -14.00
CA GLU A 55 35.67 -6.66 -14.83
C GLU A 55 34.71 -5.48 -14.76
N VAL A 56 35.06 -4.46 -14.00
CA VAL A 56 34.43 -3.15 -14.07
C VAL A 56 35.37 -2.21 -14.84
N ASN A 57 34.97 -1.77 -16.03
CA ASN A 57 35.78 -0.96 -16.93
C ASN A 57 37.13 -1.59 -17.33
N GLY A 58 37.18 -2.92 -17.50
CA GLY A 58 38.41 -3.62 -17.92
C GLY A 58 39.44 -3.84 -16.80
N VAL A 59 39.11 -3.57 -15.55
CA VAL A 59 39.93 -3.83 -14.37
C VAL A 59 39.24 -4.88 -13.51
N ALA A 60 39.94 -5.99 -13.25
CA ALA A 60 39.52 -7.02 -12.33
C ALA A 60 39.54 -6.49 -10.89
N THR A 61 38.39 -6.28 -10.30
CA THR A 61 38.27 -5.69 -8.96
C THR A 61 37.51 -6.58 -8.00
N ASN A 62 38.00 -6.70 -6.80
CA ASN A 62 37.30 -7.27 -5.65
C ASN A 62 36.31 -6.22 -5.09
N LEU A 63 35.19 -6.66 -4.53
CA LEU A 63 34.20 -5.78 -3.91
C LEU A 63 34.82 -4.77 -2.93
N ARG A 64 35.86 -5.20 -2.21
CA ARG A 64 36.64 -4.36 -1.29
C ARG A 64 37.38 -3.20 -2.01
N GLU A 65 38.00 -3.46 -3.15
CA GLU A 65 38.68 -2.44 -3.94
C GLU A 65 37.67 -1.48 -4.59
N MET A 66 36.55 -2.01 -5.04
CA MET A 66 35.43 -1.23 -5.57
C MET A 66 34.89 -0.26 -4.52
N LEU A 67 34.73 -0.71 -3.28
CA LEU A 67 34.27 0.11 -2.15
C LEU A 67 35.31 1.13 -1.69
N ALA A 68 36.62 0.84 -1.86
CA ALA A 68 37.70 1.77 -1.51
C ALA A 68 37.84 2.93 -2.51
N HIS A 69 37.38 2.76 -3.76
CA HIS A 69 37.51 3.75 -4.83
C HIS A 69 36.19 4.33 -5.29
N ILE A 70 35.17 4.35 -4.41
CA ILE A 70 33.84 4.90 -4.69
C ILE A 70 33.94 6.40 -4.95
N GLY A 71 33.63 6.80 -6.18
CA GLY A 71 33.53 8.20 -6.59
C GLY A 71 32.16 8.81 -6.29
N PRO A 72 32.04 10.15 -6.42
CA PRO A 72 30.76 10.85 -6.13
C PRO A 72 29.58 10.35 -6.97
N GLN A 73 29.80 9.91 -8.19
CA GLN A 73 28.75 9.38 -9.08
C GLN A 73 28.17 8.06 -8.56
N GLN A 74 29.04 7.16 -8.04
CA GLN A 74 28.59 5.88 -7.47
C GLN A 74 27.84 6.10 -6.16
N VAL A 75 28.23 7.08 -5.36
CA VAL A 75 27.49 7.49 -4.14
C VAL A 75 26.09 7.98 -4.51
N GLU A 76 25.96 8.85 -5.50
CA GLU A 76 24.66 9.31 -5.99
C GLU A 76 23.81 8.17 -6.56
N GLN A 77 24.42 7.24 -7.27
CA GLN A 77 23.74 6.08 -7.83
C GLN A 77 23.24 5.12 -6.73
N SER A 78 24.02 4.91 -5.66
CA SER A 78 23.57 4.12 -4.50
C SER A 78 22.38 4.77 -3.79
N ALA A 79 22.38 6.10 -3.63
CA ALA A 79 21.26 6.84 -3.07
C ALA A 79 19.96 6.67 -3.89
N LYS A 80 20.08 6.71 -5.23
CA LYS A 80 18.94 6.47 -6.13
C LYS A 80 18.41 5.03 -6.01
N MET A 81 19.30 4.05 -5.95
CA MET A 81 18.90 2.65 -5.77
C MET A 81 18.19 2.42 -4.43
N LEU A 82 18.66 3.03 -3.34
CA LEU A 82 18.01 2.99 -2.05
C LEU A 82 16.60 3.61 -2.10
N ALA A 83 16.43 4.73 -2.78
CA ALA A 83 15.13 5.36 -2.96
C ALA A 83 14.15 4.43 -3.71
N VAL A 84 14.61 3.85 -4.82
CA VAL A 84 13.80 2.93 -5.63
C VAL A 84 13.40 1.67 -4.84
N SER A 85 14.34 1.09 -4.08
CA SER A 85 14.07 -0.09 -3.25
C SER A 85 13.01 0.19 -2.19
N LEU A 86 13.02 1.38 -1.58
CA LEU A 86 12.03 1.82 -0.62
C LEU A 86 10.62 1.89 -1.25
N TYR A 87 10.52 2.43 -2.48
CA TYR A 87 9.25 2.51 -3.18
C TYR A 87 8.68 1.13 -3.53
N TRP A 88 9.52 0.23 -4.02
CA TRP A 88 9.10 -1.14 -4.31
C TRP A 88 8.67 -1.88 -3.05
N LEU A 89 9.37 -1.65 -1.93
CA LEU A 89 9.00 -2.21 -0.64
C LEU A 89 7.63 -1.67 -0.19
N ASN A 90 7.42 -0.35 -0.26
CA ASN A 90 6.14 0.27 0.07
C ASN A 90 5.01 -0.27 -0.82
N PHE A 91 5.25 -0.36 -2.13
CA PHE A 91 4.27 -0.91 -3.07
C PHE A 91 3.90 -2.36 -2.70
N LEU A 92 4.87 -3.20 -2.36
CA LEU A 92 4.63 -4.58 -1.95
C LEU A 92 3.74 -4.64 -0.70
N PHE A 93 4.06 -3.86 0.34
CA PHE A 93 3.25 -3.80 1.56
C PHE A 93 1.83 -3.30 1.28
N THR A 94 1.70 -2.25 0.48
CA THR A 94 0.40 -1.69 0.09
C THR A 94 -0.43 -2.70 -0.70
N LEU A 95 0.19 -3.41 -1.64
CA LEU A 95 -0.49 -4.45 -2.42
C LEU A 95 -0.99 -5.59 -1.54
N VAL A 96 -0.13 -6.13 -0.69
CA VAL A 96 -0.47 -7.25 0.20
C VAL A 96 -1.59 -6.88 1.15
N ILE A 97 -1.46 -5.74 1.85
CA ILE A 97 -2.50 -5.32 2.79
C ILE A 97 -3.78 -4.88 2.08
N GLY A 98 -3.68 -4.29 0.91
CA GLY A 98 -4.83 -3.89 0.11
C GLY A 98 -5.70 -5.09 -0.28
N ILE A 99 -5.09 -6.23 -0.64
CA ILE A 99 -5.81 -7.48 -0.90
C ILE A 99 -6.53 -7.97 0.38
N VAL A 100 -5.83 -7.96 1.52
CA VAL A 100 -6.43 -8.35 2.81
C VAL A 100 -7.60 -7.46 3.16
N LEU A 101 -7.45 -6.13 3.05
CA LEU A 101 -8.49 -5.16 3.34
C LEU A 101 -9.67 -5.26 2.38
N PHE A 102 -9.42 -5.55 1.10
CA PHE A 102 -10.47 -5.76 0.11
C PHE A 102 -11.42 -6.89 0.54
N PHE A 103 -10.89 -8.06 0.86
CA PHE A 103 -11.70 -9.20 1.29
C PHE A 103 -12.31 -9.01 2.67
N TYR A 104 -11.58 -8.38 3.59
CA TYR A 104 -12.10 -8.02 4.90
C TYR A 104 -13.34 -7.12 4.80
N LEU A 105 -13.25 -6.00 4.07
CA LEU A 105 -14.36 -5.06 3.91
C LEU A 105 -15.57 -5.71 3.22
N LEU A 106 -15.30 -6.56 2.27
CA LEU A 106 -16.34 -7.27 1.53
C LEU A 106 -17.07 -8.30 2.38
N GLY A 107 -16.37 -9.00 3.28
CA GLY A 107 -16.93 -9.94 4.24
C GLY A 107 -17.54 -9.28 5.47
N ALA A 108 -17.04 -8.12 5.87
CA ALA A 108 -17.21 -7.53 7.19
C ALA A 108 -18.67 -7.45 7.72
N LEU A 109 -19.63 -7.08 6.89
CA LEU A 109 -21.04 -7.01 7.24
C LEU A 109 -21.85 -8.20 6.71
N TYR A 110 -21.36 -8.83 5.65
CA TYR A 110 -21.98 -10.00 5.05
C TYR A 110 -21.84 -11.23 5.96
N ASP A 111 -20.66 -11.49 6.48
CA ASP A 111 -20.38 -12.64 7.35
C ASP A 111 -21.11 -12.50 8.67
N ASP A 112 -21.17 -11.30 9.28
CA ASP A 112 -21.98 -11.02 10.48
C ASP A 112 -23.45 -11.45 10.30
N ARG A 113 -24.02 -11.27 9.09
CA ARG A 113 -25.41 -11.67 8.79
C ARG A 113 -25.53 -13.15 8.50
N ARG A 114 -24.62 -13.72 7.74
CA ARG A 114 -24.60 -15.12 7.36
C ARG A 114 -24.51 -16.05 8.57
N ASP A 115 -23.64 -15.71 9.51
CA ASP A 115 -23.38 -16.52 10.71
C ASP A 115 -24.40 -16.25 11.84
N ARG A 116 -25.42 -15.40 11.57
CA ARG A 116 -26.42 -14.96 12.56
C ARG A 116 -25.82 -14.31 13.81
N SER A 117 -24.54 -14.00 13.82
CA SER A 117 -23.88 -13.31 14.92
C SER A 117 -24.45 -11.89 15.12
N ALA A 118 -25.03 -11.30 14.09
CA ALA A 118 -25.74 -10.03 14.16
C ALA A 118 -26.85 -10.03 15.22
N LEU A 119 -27.57 -11.14 15.45
CA LEU A 119 -28.60 -11.26 16.48
C LEU A 119 -28.02 -11.20 17.89
N PHE A 120 -26.87 -11.82 18.10
CA PHE A 120 -26.15 -11.73 19.37
C PHE A 120 -25.66 -10.30 19.64
N TRP A 121 -25.13 -9.62 18.61
CA TRP A 121 -24.64 -8.24 18.76
C TRP A 121 -25.75 -7.22 19.02
N LYS A 122 -26.98 -7.49 18.57
CA LYS A 122 -28.15 -6.66 18.87
C LYS A 122 -28.62 -6.75 20.32
N SER A 123 -28.28 -7.83 21.02
CA SER A 123 -28.56 -7.93 22.46
C SER A 123 -27.63 -7.06 23.31
N LEU A 124 -26.52 -6.57 22.72
CA LEU A 124 -25.60 -5.65 23.37
C LEU A 124 -25.98 -4.19 23.07
N PRO A 125 -25.70 -3.25 23.99
CA PRO A 125 -26.00 -1.83 23.79
C PRO A 125 -25.01 -1.15 22.82
N VAL A 126 -24.91 -1.69 21.59
CA VAL A 126 -24.03 -1.20 20.53
C VAL A 126 -24.88 -0.82 19.32
N SER A 127 -24.74 0.42 18.85
CA SER A 127 -25.46 0.88 17.65
C SER A 127 -24.89 0.28 16.36
N ASP A 128 -25.76 0.09 15.35
CA ASP A 128 -25.36 -0.35 14.01
C ASP A 128 -24.32 0.60 13.39
N ALA A 129 -24.49 1.90 13.63
CA ALA A 129 -23.53 2.91 13.20
C ALA A 129 -22.13 2.69 13.82
N ALA A 130 -22.05 2.44 15.13
CA ALA A 130 -20.78 2.20 15.80
C ALA A 130 -20.08 0.96 15.24
N THR A 131 -20.82 -0.10 14.91
CA THR A 131 -20.26 -1.32 14.32
C THR A 131 -19.73 -1.09 12.91
N VAL A 132 -20.45 -0.36 12.04
CA VAL A 132 -19.98 -0.08 10.67
C VAL A 132 -18.79 0.89 10.70
N ILE A 133 -18.86 1.93 11.54
CA ILE A 133 -17.78 2.91 11.68
C ILE A 133 -16.51 2.26 12.24
N SER A 134 -16.62 1.33 13.21
CA SER A 134 -15.44 0.63 13.73
C SER A 134 -14.73 -0.18 12.64
N LYS A 135 -15.47 -0.88 11.78
CA LYS A 135 -14.91 -1.63 10.64
C LYS A 135 -14.25 -0.69 9.60
N ALA A 136 -14.89 0.43 9.29
CA ALA A 136 -14.32 1.45 8.40
C ALA A 136 -13.03 2.06 8.98
N LEU A 137 -13.03 2.44 10.27
CA LEU A 137 -11.84 3.00 10.95
C LEU A 137 -10.70 1.99 11.01
N MET A 138 -11.00 0.70 11.26
CA MET A 138 -9.99 -0.34 11.18
C MET A 138 -9.32 -0.35 9.82
N ALA A 139 -10.09 -0.45 8.73
CA ALA A 139 -9.57 -0.60 7.37
C ALA A 139 -8.86 0.67 6.86
N VAL A 140 -9.39 1.86 7.16
CA VAL A 140 -8.91 3.11 6.58
C VAL A 140 -7.79 3.75 7.41
N VAL A 141 -7.80 3.58 8.73
CA VAL A 141 -6.87 4.29 9.62
C VAL A 141 -5.93 3.35 10.35
N LEU A 142 -6.46 2.44 11.17
CA LEU A 142 -5.64 1.67 12.10
C LEU A 142 -4.73 0.66 11.41
N ILE A 143 -5.24 -0.06 10.41
CA ILE A 143 -4.43 -1.05 9.70
C ILE A 143 -3.38 -0.40 8.81
N PRO A 144 -3.65 0.65 8.00
CA PRO A 144 -2.59 1.37 7.29
C PRO A 144 -1.49 1.92 8.21
N LEU A 145 -1.84 2.45 9.39
CA LEU A 145 -0.85 2.90 10.37
C LEU A 145 0.02 1.75 10.91
N LEU A 146 -0.60 0.63 11.25
CA LEU A 146 0.10 -0.57 11.72
C LEU A 146 1.06 -1.10 10.64
N VAL A 147 0.57 -1.23 9.41
CA VAL A 147 1.38 -1.72 8.29
C VAL A 147 2.52 -0.76 7.97
N PHE A 148 2.27 0.53 8.05
CA PHE A 148 3.31 1.55 7.90
C PHE A 148 4.41 1.41 8.97
N ALA A 149 4.06 1.13 10.23
CA ALA A 149 5.03 0.87 11.27
C ALA A 149 5.86 -0.39 11.00
N ILE A 150 5.23 -1.48 10.54
CA ILE A 150 5.92 -2.73 10.15
C ILE A 150 6.84 -2.48 8.94
N PHE A 151 6.35 -1.74 7.94
CA PHE A 151 7.14 -1.33 6.78
C PHE A 151 8.39 -0.53 7.18
N LEU A 152 8.25 0.47 8.06
CA LEU A 152 9.39 1.24 8.57
C LEU A 152 10.39 0.35 9.32
N GLY A 153 9.91 -0.57 10.17
CA GLY A 153 10.76 -1.53 10.86
C GLY A 153 11.53 -2.43 9.87
N THR A 154 10.85 -2.95 8.86
CA THR A 154 11.48 -3.77 7.79
C THR A 154 12.52 -2.97 7.04
N TRP A 155 12.20 -1.73 6.66
CA TRP A 155 13.13 -0.84 5.95
C TRP A 155 14.38 -0.53 6.78
N LEU A 156 14.22 -0.20 8.05
CA LEU A 156 15.36 0.03 8.96
C LEU A 156 16.25 -1.22 9.08
N LEU A 157 15.66 -2.40 9.19
CA LEU A 157 16.40 -3.66 9.24
C LEU A 157 17.15 -3.93 7.93
N LEU A 158 16.56 -3.61 6.77
CA LEU A 158 17.24 -3.67 5.48
C LEU A 158 18.46 -2.74 5.42
N LEU A 159 18.30 -1.49 5.89
CA LEU A 159 19.43 -0.55 5.94
C LEU A 159 20.54 -1.04 6.88
N MET A 160 20.19 -1.63 8.02
CA MET A 160 21.16 -2.23 8.94
C MET A 160 21.90 -3.42 8.31
N MET A 161 21.18 -4.30 7.61
CA MET A 161 21.78 -5.43 6.88
C MET A 161 22.76 -4.93 5.81
N MET A 162 22.35 -3.97 4.99
CA MET A 162 23.24 -3.37 3.98
C MET A 162 24.43 -2.68 4.61
N SER A 163 24.25 -1.98 5.74
CA SER A 163 25.34 -1.36 6.49
C SER A 163 26.35 -2.39 6.99
N ALA A 164 25.87 -3.53 7.50
CA ALA A 164 26.74 -4.61 7.96
C ALA A 164 27.62 -5.17 6.80
N VAL A 165 27.04 -5.40 5.63
CA VAL A 165 27.77 -5.86 4.45
C VAL A 165 28.84 -4.86 4.02
N VAL A 166 28.50 -3.57 3.92
CA VAL A 166 29.44 -2.52 3.56
C VAL A 166 30.61 -2.46 4.56
N LEU A 167 30.34 -2.55 5.86
CA LEU A 167 31.37 -2.53 6.89
C LEU A 167 32.27 -3.77 6.86
N LEU A 168 31.72 -4.96 6.64
CA LEU A 168 32.50 -6.21 6.52
C LEU A 168 33.51 -6.16 5.36
N HIS A 169 33.17 -5.44 4.29
CA HIS A 169 34.06 -5.25 3.14
C HIS A 169 34.98 -4.01 3.24
N GLY A 170 35.01 -3.35 4.41
CA GLY A 170 35.89 -2.20 4.65
C GLY A 170 35.40 -0.89 4.04
N GLY A 171 34.14 -0.83 3.55
CA GLY A 171 33.49 0.38 3.07
C GLY A 171 32.94 1.26 4.20
N SER A 172 32.64 2.52 3.89
CA SER A 172 31.99 3.45 4.83
C SER A 172 30.47 3.37 4.69
N SER A 173 29.80 2.74 5.66
CA SER A 173 28.33 2.70 5.68
C SER A 173 27.71 4.09 5.86
N TRP A 174 28.43 5.01 6.51
CA TRP A 174 27.99 6.39 6.62
C TRP A 174 27.93 7.06 5.24
N LEU A 175 28.96 6.93 4.43
CA LEU A 175 29.04 7.56 3.12
C LEU A 175 27.99 7.01 2.16
N LEU A 176 27.75 5.68 2.18
CA LEU A 176 26.90 5.01 1.19
C LEU A 176 25.42 4.96 1.58
N ILE A 177 25.10 4.96 2.87
CA ILE A 177 23.75 4.70 3.37
C ILE A 177 23.27 5.84 4.26
N TRP A 178 23.87 6.04 5.43
CA TRP A 178 23.34 6.94 6.46
C TRP A 178 23.58 8.42 6.20
N GLY A 179 24.71 8.79 5.63
CA GLY A 179 25.05 10.16 5.27
C GLY A 179 24.37 10.67 4.00
N GLN A 180 23.53 9.85 3.38
CA GLN A 180 22.79 10.27 2.19
C GLN A 180 21.75 11.32 2.54
N SER A 181 21.82 12.47 1.89
CA SER A 181 20.89 13.58 2.09
C SER A 181 19.42 13.23 1.78
N ASN A 182 19.19 12.09 1.12
CA ASN A 182 17.88 11.68 0.64
C ASN A 182 17.06 10.83 1.64
N LEU A 183 17.65 10.29 2.71
CA LEU A 183 16.93 9.43 3.66
C LEU A 183 15.81 10.16 4.39
N LEU A 184 16.11 11.35 4.93
CA LEU A 184 15.11 12.13 5.64
C LEU A 184 13.99 12.66 4.73
N PRO A 185 14.25 13.22 3.55
CA PRO A 185 13.22 13.52 2.56
C PRO A 185 12.37 12.31 2.17
N LEU A 186 12.96 11.12 2.01
CA LEU A 186 12.21 9.88 1.72
C LEU A 186 11.23 9.54 2.84
N LEU A 187 11.66 9.58 4.09
CA LEU A 187 10.81 9.32 5.24
C LEU A 187 9.66 10.34 5.35
N THR A 188 9.99 11.62 5.23
CA THR A 188 8.98 12.68 5.30
C THR A 188 7.95 12.58 4.19
N TYR A 189 8.38 12.20 2.98
CA TYR A 189 7.47 11.91 1.87
C TYR A 189 6.52 10.74 2.20
N GLN A 190 7.04 9.63 2.73
CA GLN A 190 6.22 8.47 3.10
C GLN A 190 5.19 8.82 4.19
N VAL A 191 5.60 9.60 5.18
CA VAL A 191 4.68 10.09 6.22
C VAL A 191 3.63 11.02 5.63
N ALA A 192 4.01 11.93 4.73
CA ALA A 192 3.09 12.89 4.12
C ALA A 192 2.07 12.24 3.16
N THR A 193 2.41 11.14 2.51
CA THR A 193 1.50 10.42 1.61
C THR A 193 0.54 9.48 2.34
N LEU A 194 0.81 9.12 3.60
CA LEU A 194 -0.03 8.20 4.37
C LEU A 194 -1.47 8.71 4.58
N PRO A 195 -1.73 9.98 5.01
CA PRO A 195 -3.09 10.49 5.11
C PRO A 195 -3.81 10.56 3.75
N ALA A 196 -3.08 10.87 2.67
CA ALA A 196 -3.64 10.86 1.33
C ALA A 196 -4.09 9.46 0.93
N HIS A 197 -3.30 8.42 1.23
CA HIS A 197 -3.70 7.02 1.02
C HIS A 197 -4.97 6.67 1.81
N MET A 198 -5.07 7.10 3.07
CA MET A 198 -6.27 6.91 3.89
C MET A 198 -7.50 7.57 3.26
N LEU A 199 -7.38 8.81 2.78
CA LEU A 199 -8.47 9.53 2.11
C LEU A 199 -8.89 8.87 0.79
N LEU A 200 -7.92 8.42 0.00
CA LEU A 200 -8.18 7.72 -1.26
C LEU A 200 -8.85 6.37 -1.05
N SER A 201 -8.52 5.66 0.02
CA SER A 201 -9.10 4.36 0.36
C SER A 201 -10.53 4.44 0.87
N LEU A 202 -11.00 5.61 1.33
CA LEU A 202 -12.38 5.81 1.80
C LEU A 202 -13.42 5.47 0.74
N LEU A 203 -13.18 5.81 -0.52
CA LEU A 203 -14.09 5.49 -1.62
C LEU A 203 -14.27 3.98 -1.77
N THR A 204 -13.15 3.24 -1.81
CA THR A 204 -13.16 1.77 -1.91
C THR A 204 -13.78 1.14 -0.66
N ALA A 205 -13.39 1.60 0.53
CA ALA A 205 -13.92 1.09 1.78
C ALA A 205 -15.44 1.31 1.89
N GLY A 206 -15.93 2.48 1.52
CA GLY A 206 -17.35 2.80 1.47
C GLY A 206 -18.11 1.91 0.51
N TRP A 207 -17.59 1.72 -0.70
CA TRP A 207 -18.20 0.85 -1.70
C TRP A 207 -18.28 -0.61 -1.25
N LEU A 208 -17.17 -1.17 -0.77
CA LEU A 208 -17.11 -2.57 -0.34
C LEU A 208 -18.01 -2.83 0.88
N LEU A 209 -18.04 -1.92 1.86
CA LEU A 209 -18.96 -2.00 2.99
C LEU A 209 -20.41 -1.88 2.56
N LEU A 210 -20.72 -1.01 1.60
CA LEU A 210 -22.07 -0.89 1.05
C LEU A 210 -22.51 -2.18 0.37
N CYS A 211 -21.67 -2.78 -0.47
CA CYS A 211 -21.93 -4.07 -1.09
C CYS A 211 -22.07 -5.17 -0.04
N SER A 212 -21.19 -5.19 0.97
CA SER A 212 -21.24 -6.11 2.08
C SER A 212 -22.55 -6.01 2.86
N ALA A 213 -23.10 -4.80 3.04
CA ALA A 213 -24.38 -4.56 3.74
C ALA A 213 -25.61 -4.88 2.89
N ALA A 214 -25.59 -4.59 1.59
CA ALA A 214 -26.77 -4.64 0.74
C ALA A 214 -27.02 -6.03 0.14
N VAL A 215 -25.98 -6.78 -0.21
CA VAL A 215 -26.07 -8.00 -1.01
C VAL A 215 -26.33 -9.23 -0.15
N ARG A 216 -27.27 -10.10 -0.58
CA ARG A 216 -27.66 -11.32 0.14
C ARG A 216 -26.77 -12.53 -0.15
N SER A 217 -26.07 -12.55 -1.28
CA SER A 217 -25.18 -13.67 -1.68
C SER A 217 -24.08 -13.17 -2.61
N LYS A 218 -22.90 -13.79 -2.53
CA LYS A 218 -21.76 -13.53 -3.41
C LYS A 218 -21.38 -12.05 -3.51
N PRO A 219 -21.03 -11.38 -2.40
CA PRO A 219 -20.77 -9.93 -2.38
C PRO A 219 -19.62 -9.54 -3.32
N PHE A 220 -18.60 -10.40 -3.50
CA PHE A 220 -17.50 -10.17 -4.44
C PHE A 220 -17.99 -9.95 -5.88
N LEU A 221 -18.91 -10.79 -6.34
CA LEU A 221 -19.41 -10.70 -7.70
C LEU A 221 -20.09 -9.37 -7.95
N TRP A 222 -20.96 -8.94 -7.04
CA TRP A 222 -21.68 -7.66 -7.17
C TRP A 222 -20.77 -6.45 -7.03
N ALA A 223 -19.79 -6.51 -6.11
CA ALA A 223 -18.86 -5.43 -5.91
C ALA A 223 -18.01 -5.12 -7.15
N VAL A 224 -17.66 -6.15 -7.94
CA VAL A 224 -16.88 -6.01 -9.17
C VAL A 224 -17.78 -5.82 -10.38
N LEU A 225 -18.86 -6.60 -10.50
CA LEU A 225 -19.71 -6.62 -11.70
C LEU A 225 -20.44 -5.30 -11.92
N ILE A 226 -20.98 -4.68 -10.86
CA ILE A 226 -21.73 -3.42 -10.99
C ILE A 226 -20.86 -2.30 -11.60
N PRO A 227 -19.67 -1.96 -11.07
CA PRO A 227 -18.83 -0.93 -11.65
C PRO A 227 -18.37 -1.26 -13.09
N VAL A 228 -18.02 -2.52 -13.34
CA VAL A 228 -17.58 -2.96 -14.67
C VAL A 228 -18.71 -2.85 -15.70
N LEU A 229 -19.93 -3.31 -15.36
CA LEU A 229 -21.09 -3.18 -16.25
C LEU A 229 -21.45 -1.72 -16.51
N LEU A 230 -21.37 -0.84 -15.50
CA LEU A 230 -21.58 0.59 -15.68
C LEU A 230 -20.54 1.19 -16.65
N GLY A 231 -19.28 0.77 -16.54
CA GLY A 231 -18.22 1.20 -17.46
C GLY A 231 -18.48 0.74 -18.90
N ILE A 232 -18.88 -0.52 -19.10
CA ILE A 232 -19.22 -1.07 -20.41
C ILE A 232 -20.44 -0.36 -20.99
N ALA A 233 -21.51 -0.17 -20.20
CA ALA A 233 -22.71 0.53 -20.62
C ALA A 233 -22.43 1.97 -21.06
N ASN A 234 -21.59 2.71 -20.30
CA ASN A 234 -21.15 4.04 -20.67
C ASN A 234 -20.44 4.06 -22.03
N GLY A 235 -19.58 3.06 -22.29
CA GLY A 235 -18.90 2.93 -23.58
C GLY A 235 -19.88 2.66 -24.74
N TRP A 236 -20.86 1.77 -24.54
CA TRP A 236 -21.89 1.47 -25.53
C TRP A 236 -22.76 2.68 -25.86
N ILE A 237 -23.21 3.42 -24.83
CA ILE A 237 -24.01 4.64 -25.01
C ILE A 237 -23.21 5.69 -25.79
N GLY A 238 -21.91 5.82 -25.51
CA GLY A 238 -21.01 6.70 -26.25
C GLY A 238 -20.90 6.37 -27.74
N LEU A 239 -20.91 5.07 -28.10
CA LEU A 239 -20.94 4.62 -29.52
C LEU A 239 -22.22 5.02 -30.22
N MET A 240 -23.32 5.22 -29.52
CA MET A 240 -24.60 5.71 -30.07
C MET A 240 -24.63 7.23 -30.28
N GLY A 241 -23.52 7.95 -30.03
CA GLY A 241 -23.44 9.41 -30.16
C GLY A 241 -24.09 10.20 -29.03
N VAL A 242 -24.47 9.55 -27.92
CA VAL A 242 -25.04 10.20 -26.75
C VAL A 242 -23.88 10.73 -25.86
N PRO A 243 -23.99 11.95 -25.29
CA PRO A 243 -23.00 12.46 -24.35
C PRO A 243 -22.84 11.53 -23.17
N THR A 244 -21.62 11.05 -22.92
CA THR A 244 -21.28 10.12 -21.85
C THR A 244 -20.09 10.66 -21.04
N VAL A 245 -19.85 10.06 -19.88
CA VAL A 245 -18.65 10.36 -19.11
C VAL A 245 -17.41 9.91 -19.90
N PRO A 246 -16.38 10.77 -20.07
CA PRO A 246 -15.15 10.38 -20.76
C PRO A 246 -14.56 9.10 -20.17
N SER A 247 -14.19 8.14 -21.02
CA SER A 247 -13.73 6.81 -20.61
C SER A 247 -12.52 6.87 -19.67
N TYR A 248 -11.61 7.84 -19.87
CA TYR A 248 -10.44 8.00 -18.99
C TYR A 248 -10.82 8.43 -17.56
N LEU A 249 -11.88 9.24 -17.37
CA LEU A 249 -12.39 9.60 -16.05
C LEU A 249 -13.13 8.42 -15.42
N LEU A 250 -13.99 7.74 -16.17
CA LEU A 250 -14.79 6.65 -15.62
C LEU A 250 -13.93 5.45 -15.23
N TRP A 251 -13.06 4.98 -16.12
CA TRP A 251 -12.20 3.83 -15.87
C TRP A 251 -10.97 4.18 -15.01
N GLY A 252 -10.29 5.29 -15.33
CA GLY A 252 -9.05 5.69 -14.64
C GLY A 252 -9.29 6.21 -13.22
N GLU A 253 -10.20 7.17 -13.08
CA GLU A 253 -10.45 7.81 -11.79
C GLU A 253 -11.63 7.21 -11.03
N GLY A 254 -12.69 6.77 -11.72
CA GLY A 254 -13.89 6.23 -11.10
C GLY A 254 -13.70 4.77 -10.68
N ILE A 255 -13.78 3.85 -11.65
CA ILE A 255 -13.83 2.40 -11.39
C ILE A 255 -12.53 1.89 -10.78
N LYS A 256 -11.39 2.34 -11.29
CA LYS A 256 -10.08 1.97 -10.73
C LYS A 256 -9.98 2.35 -9.25
N ARG A 257 -10.32 3.57 -8.89
CA ARG A 257 -10.29 4.03 -7.48
C ARG A 257 -11.35 3.37 -6.63
N LEU A 258 -12.53 3.10 -7.18
CA LEU A 258 -13.61 2.42 -6.47
C LEU A 258 -13.22 0.99 -6.06
N LEU A 259 -12.49 0.27 -6.92
CA LEU A 259 -12.12 -1.13 -6.68
C LEU A 259 -10.73 -1.29 -6.08
N LEU A 260 -9.78 -0.45 -6.45
CA LEU A 260 -8.37 -0.63 -6.16
C LEU A 260 -7.77 0.47 -5.26
N GLY A 261 -8.58 1.38 -4.71
CA GLY A 261 -8.06 2.47 -3.89
C GLY A 261 -7.36 2.03 -2.59
N THR A 262 -7.64 0.82 -2.10
CA THR A 262 -6.89 0.21 -1.00
C THR A 262 -5.61 -0.51 -1.44
N LEU A 263 -5.52 -0.88 -2.72
CA LEU A 263 -4.40 -1.64 -3.32
C LEU A 263 -3.35 -0.73 -3.93
N VAL A 264 -3.76 0.45 -4.40
CA VAL A 264 -2.88 1.39 -5.10
C VAL A 264 -2.68 2.60 -4.20
N GLY A 265 -1.44 2.77 -3.74
CA GLY A 265 -1.03 4.01 -3.06
C GLY A 265 -1.19 5.23 -3.96
N PRO A 266 -1.00 6.44 -3.43
CA PRO A 266 -1.02 7.66 -4.24
C PRO A 266 -0.07 7.51 -5.42
N PRO A 267 -0.41 8.07 -6.60
CA PRO A 267 0.38 7.94 -7.81
C PRO A 267 1.80 8.47 -7.55
N ASN A 268 2.76 7.58 -7.59
CA ASN A 268 4.18 7.91 -7.46
C ASN A 268 4.77 8.03 -8.86
N GLU A 269 4.89 9.24 -9.37
CA GLU A 269 5.57 9.52 -10.64
C GLU A 269 7.00 8.97 -10.66
N ILE A 270 7.65 8.91 -9.49
CA ILE A 270 8.98 8.35 -9.32
C ILE A 270 9.02 6.87 -9.68
N VAL A 271 8.03 6.07 -9.25
CA VAL A 271 7.98 4.64 -9.57
C VAL A 271 7.64 4.41 -11.03
N ALA A 272 6.74 5.21 -11.59
CA ALA A 272 6.41 5.14 -13.01
C ALA A 272 7.62 5.45 -13.89
N GLN A 273 8.41 6.46 -13.53
CA GLN A 273 9.63 6.81 -14.25
C GLN A 273 10.76 5.79 -14.02
N ALA A 274 10.91 5.26 -12.81
CA ALA A 274 11.91 4.23 -12.50
C ALA A 274 11.62 2.89 -13.19
N ALA A 275 10.36 2.48 -13.27
CA ALA A 275 9.95 1.22 -13.88
C ALA A 275 10.10 1.21 -15.41
N PHE A 276 9.91 2.36 -16.08
CA PHE A 276 9.86 2.44 -17.54
C PHE A 276 11.11 3.00 -18.21
N PHE A 277 11.96 3.78 -17.55
CA PHE A 277 12.96 4.59 -18.22
C PHE A 277 14.43 4.37 -17.86
N HIS A 278 14.84 3.40 -17.11
CA HIS A 278 16.25 3.17 -16.73
C HIS A 278 17.01 4.40 -16.17
N ARG A 279 16.36 5.55 -16.03
CA ARG A 279 16.91 6.80 -15.49
C ARG A 279 16.06 7.25 -14.31
N VAL A 280 16.47 6.82 -13.14
CA VAL A 280 15.85 7.32 -11.90
C VAL A 280 16.43 8.69 -11.57
N VAL A 281 15.71 9.73 -11.92
CA VAL A 281 16.00 11.09 -11.44
C VAL A 281 15.05 11.37 -10.29
N VAL A 282 15.50 11.15 -9.05
CA VAL A 282 14.75 11.58 -7.88
C VAL A 282 14.97 13.09 -7.73
N ASN A 283 14.04 13.87 -8.23
CA ASN A 283 14.03 15.30 -7.99
C ASN A 283 13.04 15.60 -6.85
N TRP A 284 13.57 15.94 -5.67
CA TRP A 284 12.77 16.17 -4.47
C TRP A 284 11.79 17.32 -4.60
N SER A 285 12.10 18.35 -5.38
CA SER A 285 11.17 19.44 -5.61
C SER A 285 9.93 18.95 -6.37
N THR A 286 10.09 18.17 -7.43
CA THR A 286 8.95 17.60 -8.18
C THR A 286 8.17 16.59 -7.33
N THR A 287 8.85 15.83 -6.48
CA THR A 287 8.22 14.88 -5.57
C THR A 287 7.31 15.58 -4.56
N TRP A 288 7.78 16.69 -3.95
CA TRP A 288 6.98 17.46 -3.01
C TRP A 288 5.84 18.23 -3.71
N HIS A 289 6.06 18.74 -4.90
CA HIS A 289 4.96 19.31 -5.71
C HIS A 289 3.90 18.27 -5.99
N GLY A 290 4.27 17.04 -6.34
CA GLY A 290 3.32 15.92 -6.51
C GLY A 290 2.49 15.61 -5.26
N VAL A 291 3.07 15.72 -4.05
CA VAL A 291 2.30 15.57 -2.79
C VAL A 291 1.30 16.73 -2.63
N VAL A 292 1.74 17.97 -2.83
CA VAL A 292 0.87 19.15 -2.73
C VAL A 292 -0.26 19.07 -3.76
N ASP A 293 0.05 18.72 -5.00
CA ASP A 293 -0.92 18.57 -6.08
C ASP A 293 -1.94 17.49 -5.79
N LEU A 294 -1.52 16.38 -5.15
CA LEU A 294 -2.41 15.33 -4.71
C LEU A 294 -3.47 15.86 -3.73
N TYR A 295 -3.04 16.61 -2.71
CA TYR A 295 -3.97 17.23 -1.75
C TYR A 295 -4.80 18.37 -2.36
N ALA A 296 -4.28 19.06 -3.36
CA ALA A 296 -5.00 20.10 -4.10
C ALA A 296 -6.03 19.54 -5.10
N THR A 297 -5.92 18.23 -5.45
CA THR A 297 -6.81 17.61 -6.44
C THR A 297 -8.23 17.46 -5.89
N PRO A 298 -9.26 18.13 -6.49
CA PRO A 298 -10.65 18.03 -6.02
C PRO A 298 -11.18 16.60 -6.03
N GLY A 299 -10.72 15.76 -6.96
CA GLY A 299 -11.12 14.37 -7.09
C GLY A 299 -10.84 13.53 -5.84
N MET A 300 -9.77 13.83 -5.10
CA MET A 300 -9.48 13.13 -3.83
C MET A 300 -10.57 13.40 -2.79
N TRP A 301 -10.93 14.67 -2.60
CA TRP A 301 -11.94 15.09 -1.62
C TRP A 301 -13.35 14.64 -2.00
N ILE A 302 -13.71 14.75 -3.29
CA ILE A 302 -14.98 14.24 -3.82
C ILE A 302 -15.09 12.74 -3.57
N GLY A 303 -14.04 11.97 -3.86
CA GLY A 303 -14.00 10.54 -3.58
C GLY A 303 -14.16 10.22 -2.10
N ALA A 304 -13.51 10.97 -1.21
CA ALA A 304 -13.64 10.79 0.24
C ALA A 304 -15.08 11.07 0.72
N VAL A 305 -15.71 12.15 0.25
CA VAL A 305 -17.12 12.49 0.58
C VAL A 305 -18.07 11.41 0.09
N ILE A 306 -17.91 10.92 -1.15
CA ILE A 306 -18.71 9.82 -1.69
C ILE A 306 -18.50 8.55 -0.87
N GLY A 307 -17.26 8.23 -0.47
CA GLY A 307 -16.95 7.10 0.39
C GLY A 307 -17.66 7.17 1.73
N ILE A 308 -17.64 8.33 2.38
CA ILE A 308 -18.37 8.57 3.64
C ILE A 308 -19.89 8.40 3.44
N ALA A 309 -20.44 8.93 2.36
CA ALA A 309 -21.85 8.76 2.03
C ALA A 309 -22.21 7.28 1.81
N MET A 310 -21.34 6.49 1.16
CA MET A 310 -21.52 5.05 1.01
C MET A 310 -21.45 4.29 2.34
N ILE A 311 -20.56 4.70 3.27
CA ILE A 311 -20.51 4.15 4.63
C ILE A 311 -21.83 4.44 5.37
N ALA A 312 -22.36 5.66 5.26
CA ALA A 312 -23.67 6.00 5.82
C ALA A 312 -24.79 5.15 5.19
N GLY A 313 -24.73 4.91 3.88
CA GLY A 313 -25.62 3.96 3.19
C GLY A 313 -25.51 2.53 3.73
N ALA A 314 -24.31 2.05 4.03
CA ALA A 314 -24.09 0.74 4.64
C ALA A 314 -24.72 0.64 6.04
N VAL A 315 -24.65 1.72 6.85
CA VAL A 315 -25.34 1.82 8.15
C VAL A 315 -26.85 1.69 7.96
N TRP A 316 -27.41 2.43 7.00
CA TRP A 316 -28.84 2.40 6.70
C TRP A 316 -29.32 1.01 6.25
N PHE A 317 -28.58 0.35 5.34
CA PHE A 317 -28.91 -1.02 4.91
C PHE A 317 -28.81 -2.02 6.05
N ARG A 318 -27.82 -1.89 6.94
CA ARG A 318 -27.67 -2.75 8.11
C ARG A 318 -28.88 -2.61 9.04
N HIS A 319 -29.34 -1.38 9.30
CA HIS A 319 -30.49 -1.12 10.14
C HIS A 319 -31.76 -1.76 9.54
N ARG A 320 -32.02 -1.54 8.26
CA ARG A 320 -33.22 -2.05 7.57
C ARG A 320 -33.25 -3.57 7.42
N ASN A 321 -32.11 -4.18 7.04
CA ASN A 321 -32.03 -5.63 6.85
C ASN A 321 -32.03 -6.43 8.15
N SER A 322 -31.96 -5.78 9.28
CA SER A 322 -32.02 -6.41 10.59
C SER A 322 -33.41 -6.50 11.16
N GLU A 323 -34.42 -5.89 10.50
CA GLU A 323 -35.85 -5.94 10.90
C GLU A 323 -36.59 -7.08 10.17
N VAL A 324 -35.94 -7.78 9.25
CA VAL A 324 -36.45 -8.94 8.50
C VAL A 324 -35.73 -10.22 8.94
#